data_0d7cdd65d4a3cabfd5dbb04a1c429ca7
#
_entry.id   0d7cdd65d4a3cabfd5dbb04a1c429ca7
#
_cell.length_a   1.000
_cell.length_b   1.000
_cell.length_c   1.000
_cell.angle_alpha   90.00
_cell.angle_beta   90.00
_cell.angle_gamma   90.00
#
_symmetry.space_group_name_H-M   'P 1'
#
loop_
_entity.id
_entity.type
_entity.pdbx_description
1 polymer ?
#
loop_
_entity_poly.entity_id
_entity_poly.type
_entity_poly.pdbx_seq_one_letter_code
_entity_poly.pdbx_strand_id
1 'polypeptide(L)'
;MLADGWKLTTIELDEGDKIPNNLNHFDVMFCMGGPMDTWMEEKYPWLIEEKKRIKEFVVDNKKPFLGFCLGCQLLGEVVGGKVVKSDPSEIGIMNVDFLKHKKNDILFSTFPEKIKALQWHSYEVKNLESNRDVTLLASSKTTKYQIFKYQSHAYGIQFHIEIKNTTVNDWGCVPEYKFALEAQFGKGALEKFDKEAKLNMKQMNNFSTILYSKFKREILKI
;
A
#
# COMPACT_ATOMS: atom_id res chain seq x y z
N MET A 1 10.96 -12.66 4.47
CA MET A 1 12.16 -11.83 4.17
C MET A 1 13.37 -12.30 4.95
N LEU A 2 13.45 -12.13 6.27
CA LEU A 2 14.63 -12.57 7.06
C LEU A 2 15.00 -14.04 6.84
N ALA A 3 14.00 -14.94 6.81
CA ALA A 3 14.23 -16.37 6.51
C ALA A 3 14.79 -16.62 5.09
N ASP A 4 14.65 -15.68 4.18
CA ASP A 4 15.22 -15.73 2.82
C ASP A 4 16.59 -15.02 2.73
N GLY A 5 17.17 -14.62 3.86
CA GLY A 5 18.49 -14.00 3.92
C GLY A 5 18.52 -12.52 3.57
N TRP A 6 17.38 -11.81 3.59
CA TRP A 6 17.36 -10.37 3.35
C TRP A 6 18.00 -9.61 4.52
N LYS A 7 18.80 -8.62 4.18
CA LYS A 7 19.27 -7.62 5.14
C LYS A 7 18.25 -6.48 5.15
N LEU A 8 17.51 -6.37 6.25
CA LEU A 8 16.49 -5.34 6.41
C LEU A 8 17.07 -4.16 7.21
N THR A 9 16.76 -2.95 6.74
CA THR A 9 16.93 -1.70 7.50
C THR A 9 15.53 -1.13 7.67
N THR A 10 15.02 -1.16 8.89
CA THR A 10 13.73 -0.54 9.24
C THR A 10 13.97 0.91 9.63
N ILE A 11 13.09 1.81 9.21
CA ILE A 11 13.14 3.25 9.47
C ILE A 11 11.75 3.64 9.97
N GLU A 12 11.64 3.96 11.25
CA GLU A 12 10.40 4.36 11.92
C GLU A 12 10.37 5.90 12.00
N LEU A 13 9.81 6.53 10.96
CA LEU A 13 9.81 7.99 10.81
C LEU A 13 9.01 8.71 11.89
N ASP A 14 7.94 8.09 12.37
CA ASP A 14 7.10 8.56 13.47
C ASP A 14 7.79 8.46 14.83
N GLU A 15 8.79 7.60 14.97
CA GLU A 15 9.65 7.50 16.15
C GLU A 15 10.91 8.39 16.07
N GLY A 16 11.07 9.11 14.95
CA GLY A 16 12.14 10.09 14.76
C GLY A 16 13.38 9.59 14.02
N ASP A 17 13.32 8.40 13.46
CA ASP A 17 14.38 7.92 12.58
C ASP A 17 14.53 8.83 11.35
N LYS A 18 15.74 8.81 10.78
CA LYS A 18 16.04 9.57 9.58
C LYS A 18 16.25 8.65 8.38
N ILE A 19 15.67 9.00 7.25
CA ILE A 19 15.94 8.31 5.99
C ILE A 19 17.42 8.57 5.62
N PRO A 20 18.20 7.52 5.28
CA PRO A 20 19.59 7.66 4.86
C PRO A 20 19.75 8.63 3.69
N ASN A 21 20.78 9.48 3.74
CA ASN A 21 21.05 10.43 2.65
C ASN A 21 21.45 9.76 1.33
N ASN A 22 21.99 8.56 1.38
CA ASN A 22 22.38 7.77 0.23
C ASN A 22 21.60 6.45 0.20
N LEU A 23 20.77 6.28 -0.81
CA LEU A 23 19.94 5.08 -1.01
C LEU A 23 20.55 4.11 -2.04
N ASN A 24 21.76 4.37 -2.57
CA ASN A 24 22.34 3.59 -3.65
C ASN A 24 22.64 2.14 -3.28
N HIS A 25 22.89 1.86 -2.01
CA HIS A 25 23.22 0.53 -1.52
C HIS A 25 22.00 -0.33 -1.15
N PHE A 26 20.78 0.22 -1.24
CA PHE A 26 19.54 -0.55 -1.08
C PHE A 26 19.06 -1.06 -2.44
N ASP A 27 18.65 -2.31 -2.50
CA ASP A 27 18.15 -2.97 -3.70
C ASP A 27 16.65 -2.77 -3.90
N VAL A 28 15.90 -2.55 -2.82
CA VAL A 28 14.45 -2.38 -2.81
C VAL A 28 14.01 -1.48 -1.67
N MET A 29 12.90 -0.77 -1.90
CA MET A 29 12.21 0.00 -0.86
C MET A 29 10.78 -0.53 -0.67
N PHE A 30 10.41 -0.79 0.58
CA PHE A 30 9.03 -1.01 1.01
C PHE A 30 8.58 0.21 1.80
N CYS A 31 7.54 0.88 1.33
CA CYS A 31 6.92 1.98 2.05
C CYS A 31 5.56 1.51 2.58
N MET A 32 5.42 1.48 3.90
CA MET A 32 4.28 0.89 4.56
C MET A 32 3.13 1.88 4.78
N GLY A 33 2.04 1.40 5.34
CA GLY A 33 0.90 2.22 5.75
C GLY A 33 1.18 3.03 7.01
N GLY A 34 0.35 4.03 7.25
CA GLY A 34 0.39 4.87 8.42
C GLY A 34 -0.94 5.63 8.60
N PRO A 35 -1.21 6.17 9.81
CA PRO A 35 -2.44 6.89 10.11
C PRO A 35 -2.45 8.35 9.63
N MET A 36 -1.34 8.84 9.08
CA MET A 36 -1.22 10.20 8.58
C MET A 36 -1.65 10.31 7.12
N ASP A 37 -2.08 11.49 6.73
CA ASP A 37 -2.38 11.82 5.34
C ASP A 37 -1.16 12.45 4.66
N THR A 38 -1.03 12.29 3.34
CA THR A 38 0.16 12.73 2.57
C THR A 38 0.45 14.22 2.63
N TRP A 39 -0.56 15.05 2.90
CA TRP A 39 -0.42 16.53 3.00
C TRP A 39 -0.16 17.05 4.42
N MET A 40 -0.14 16.18 5.44
CA MET A 40 0.08 16.60 6.84
C MET A 40 1.54 17.00 7.11
N GLU A 41 2.18 17.67 6.17
CA GLU A 41 3.61 18.02 6.20
C GLU A 41 3.99 18.98 7.34
N GLU A 42 3.06 19.86 7.76
CA GLU A 42 3.28 20.73 8.93
C GLU A 42 3.36 19.93 10.23
N LYS A 43 2.50 18.92 10.38
CA LYS A 43 2.47 18.04 11.55
C LYS A 43 3.56 16.98 11.50
N TYR A 44 3.85 16.49 10.31
CA TYR A 44 4.80 15.41 10.05
C TYR A 44 5.81 15.85 8.97
N PRO A 45 6.81 16.70 9.32
CA PRO A 45 7.75 17.26 8.33
C PRO A 45 8.58 16.20 7.57
N TRP A 46 8.73 15.00 8.14
CA TRP A 46 9.40 13.89 7.50
C TRP A 46 8.70 13.37 6.23
N LEU A 47 7.38 13.66 6.03
CA LEU A 47 6.66 13.34 4.79
C LEU A 47 7.27 14.02 3.56
N ILE A 48 7.80 15.23 3.72
CA ILE A 48 8.48 15.96 2.63
C ILE A 48 9.72 15.19 2.19
N GLU A 49 10.55 14.78 3.17
CA GLU A 49 11.77 14.02 2.86
C GLU A 49 11.44 12.62 2.33
N GLU A 50 10.43 11.95 2.86
CA GLU A 50 9.99 10.64 2.38
C GLU A 50 9.56 10.69 0.91
N LYS A 51 8.70 11.63 0.50
CA LYS A 51 8.32 11.85 -0.90
C LYS A 51 9.54 12.10 -1.79
N LYS A 52 10.47 12.93 -1.33
CA LYS A 52 11.72 13.21 -2.04
C LYS A 52 12.55 11.94 -2.22
N ARG A 53 12.67 11.11 -1.19
CA ARG A 53 13.43 9.85 -1.26
C ARG A 53 12.73 8.79 -2.10
N ILE A 54 11.40 8.72 -2.06
CA ILE A 54 10.66 7.86 -2.98
C ILE A 54 10.89 8.29 -4.42
N LYS A 55 10.85 9.60 -4.71
CA LYS A 55 11.14 10.13 -6.05
C LYS A 55 12.56 9.76 -6.50
N GLU A 56 13.58 10.01 -5.68
CA GLU A 56 14.97 9.64 -5.97
C GLU A 56 15.09 8.15 -6.25
N PHE A 57 14.50 7.30 -5.40
CA PHE A 57 14.62 5.86 -5.51
C PHE A 57 13.88 5.29 -6.72
N VAL A 58 12.64 5.71 -6.92
CA VAL A 58 11.74 5.16 -7.94
C VAL A 58 11.94 5.81 -9.31
N VAL A 59 11.93 7.15 -9.35
CA VAL A 59 11.91 7.89 -10.63
C VAL A 59 13.32 8.07 -11.17
N ASP A 60 14.22 8.56 -10.33
CA ASP A 60 15.57 8.93 -10.77
C ASP A 60 16.47 7.68 -10.90
N ASN A 61 16.44 6.79 -9.89
CA ASN A 61 17.30 5.59 -9.84
C ASN A 61 16.62 4.31 -10.40
N LYS A 62 15.31 4.34 -10.70
CA LYS A 62 14.53 3.22 -11.26
C LYS A 62 14.65 1.92 -10.46
N LYS A 63 14.69 2.03 -9.14
CA LYS A 63 14.84 0.89 -8.24
C LYS A 63 13.49 0.29 -7.83
N PRO A 64 13.45 -1.02 -7.54
CA PRO A 64 12.24 -1.73 -7.12
C PRO A 64 11.58 -1.13 -5.89
N PHE A 65 10.25 -0.95 -5.96
CA PHE A 65 9.46 -0.33 -4.90
C PHE A 65 8.10 -1.02 -4.74
N LEU A 66 7.70 -1.22 -3.49
CA LEU A 66 6.32 -1.57 -3.12
C LEU A 66 5.82 -0.59 -2.07
N GLY A 67 4.76 0.15 -2.40
CA GLY A 67 4.06 1.03 -1.47
C GLY A 67 2.71 0.45 -1.07
N PHE A 68 2.44 0.36 0.24
CA PHE A 68 1.18 -0.12 0.80
C PHE A 68 0.44 1.03 1.49
N CYS A 69 -0.86 1.18 1.22
CA CYS A 69 -1.75 2.18 1.81
C CYS A 69 -1.17 3.60 1.70
N LEU A 70 -0.63 4.19 2.78
CA LEU A 70 0.06 5.49 2.71
C LEU A 70 1.20 5.46 1.69
N GLY A 71 2.01 4.40 1.67
CA GLY A 71 3.10 4.24 0.70
C GLY A 71 2.62 4.19 -0.76
N CYS A 72 1.43 3.64 -1.02
CA CYS A 72 0.76 3.70 -2.32
C CYS A 72 0.39 5.15 -2.68
N GLN A 73 -0.14 5.90 -1.73
CA GLN A 73 -0.55 7.29 -1.91
C GLN A 73 0.65 8.21 -2.15
N LEU A 74 1.73 8.03 -1.39
CA LEU A 74 2.99 8.76 -1.57
C LEU A 74 3.59 8.50 -2.96
N LEU A 75 3.62 7.23 -3.40
CA LEU A 75 4.04 6.89 -4.77
C LEU A 75 3.13 7.58 -5.79
N GLY A 76 1.81 7.57 -5.56
CA GLY A 76 0.84 8.21 -6.45
C GLY A 76 1.12 9.69 -6.67
N GLU A 77 1.43 10.45 -5.60
CA GLU A 77 1.81 11.86 -5.70
C GLU A 77 3.17 12.05 -6.40
N VAL A 78 4.15 11.22 -6.06
CA VAL A 78 5.49 11.27 -6.66
C VAL A 78 5.47 11.07 -8.18
N VAL A 79 4.55 10.24 -8.69
CA VAL A 79 4.40 10.00 -10.14
C VAL A 79 3.34 10.89 -10.80
N GLY A 80 2.90 11.96 -10.14
CA GLY A 80 2.09 13.03 -10.71
C GLY A 80 0.58 12.91 -10.50
N GLY A 81 0.14 12.00 -9.66
CA GLY A 81 -1.24 11.90 -9.19
C GLY A 81 -1.57 12.90 -8.08
N LYS A 82 -2.78 12.80 -7.56
CA LYS A 82 -3.26 13.55 -6.39
C LYS A 82 -3.92 12.60 -5.42
N VAL A 83 -3.69 12.81 -4.13
CA VAL A 83 -4.43 12.14 -3.07
C VAL A 83 -5.63 12.99 -2.70
N VAL A 84 -6.81 12.39 -2.72
CA VAL A 84 -8.09 13.07 -2.44
C VAL A 84 -8.94 12.22 -1.52
N LYS A 85 -9.89 12.84 -0.83
CA LYS A 85 -10.82 12.11 0.03
C LYS A 85 -11.67 11.15 -0.79
N SER A 86 -11.76 9.91 -0.33
CA SER A 86 -12.68 8.91 -0.87
C SER A 86 -14.09 9.17 -0.36
N ASP A 87 -15.09 8.97 -1.20
CA ASP A 87 -16.48 9.08 -0.81
C ASP A 87 -17.29 7.92 -1.42
N PRO A 88 -17.71 6.97 -0.58
CA PRO A 88 -17.37 6.78 0.85
C PRO A 88 -15.94 6.30 1.08
N SER A 89 -15.46 6.42 2.33
CA SER A 89 -14.24 5.76 2.79
C SER A 89 -14.36 4.24 2.64
N GLU A 90 -13.26 3.56 2.32
CA GLU A 90 -13.23 2.10 2.28
C GLU A 90 -12.64 1.54 3.58
N ILE A 91 -13.52 0.97 4.41
CA ILE A 91 -13.15 0.33 5.68
C ILE A 91 -13.89 -1.01 5.77
N GLY A 92 -13.16 -2.11 5.91
CA GLY A 92 -13.74 -3.46 5.98
C GLY A 92 -13.02 -4.47 5.10
N ILE A 93 -13.58 -5.67 4.99
CA ILE A 93 -13.13 -6.68 4.03
C ILE A 93 -13.93 -6.49 2.74
N MET A 94 -13.28 -5.96 1.72
CA MET A 94 -13.93 -5.53 0.48
C MET A 94 -13.36 -6.24 -0.74
N ASN A 95 -14.16 -6.24 -1.81
CA ASN A 95 -13.72 -6.80 -3.09
C ASN A 95 -12.80 -5.83 -3.82
N VAL A 96 -11.74 -6.38 -4.38
CA VAL A 96 -10.84 -5.71 -5.33
C VAL A 96 -10.92 -6.46 -6.65
N ASP A 97 -11.28 -5.74 -7.71
CA ASP A 97 -11.47 -6.27 -9.06
C ASP A 97 -10.22 -6.00 -9.90
N PHE A 98 -9.58 -7.05 -10.39
CA PHE A 98 -8.43 -6.94 -11.27
C PHE A 98 -8.85 -6.65 -12.71
N LEU A 99 -8.14 -5.75 -13.36
CA LEU A 99 -8.40 -5.36 -14.75
C LEU A 99 -7.69 -6.28 -15.75
N LYS A 100 -8.07 -6.21 -17.04
CA LYS A 100 -7.49 -7.05 -18.09
C LYS A 100 -5.96 -6.92 -18.21
N HIS A 101 -5.42 -5.75 -17.91
CA HIS A 101 -3.98 -5.48 -17.94
C HIS A 101 -3.14 -6.35 -17.02
N LYS A 102 -3.75 -6.91 -15.93
CA LYS A 102 -3.05 -7.83 -15.04
C LYS A 102 -2.49 -9.06 -15.74
N LYS A 103 -3.10 -9.52 -16.85
CA LYS A 103 -2.68 -10.74 -17.57
C LYS A 103 -1.24 -10.67 -18.04
N ASN A 104 -0.76 -9.47 -18.34
CA ASN A 104 0.60 -9.20 -18.78
C ASN A 104 1.50 -8.67 -17.65
N ASP A 105 0.97 -8.61 -16.41
CA ASP A 105 1.74 -8.13 -15.27
C ASP A 105 2.46 -9.28 -14.59
N ILE A 106 3.75 -9.09 -14.34
CA ILE A 106 4.63 -10.12 -13.77
C ILE A 106 4.25 -10.51 -12.35
N LEU A 107 3.67 -9.60 -11.56
CA LEU A 107 3.29 -9.88 -10.17
C LEU A 107 1.86 -10.44 -10.07
N PHE A 108 0.93 -9.88 -10.84
CA PHE A 108 -0.50 -10.12 -10.64
C PHE A 108 -1.15 -11.05 -11.67
N SER A 109 -0.43 -11.52 -12.70
CA SER A 109 -0.98 -12.38 -13.78
C SER A 109 -1.68 -13.65 -13.28
N THR A 110 -1.24 -14.21 -12.15
CA THR A 110 -1.82 -15.44 -11.58
C THR A 110 -2.91 -15.19 -10.53
N PHE A 111 -3.16 -13.93 -10.16
CA PHE A 111 -4.25 -13.61 -9.24
C PHE A 111 -5.61 -13.87 -9.91
N PRO A 112 -6.66 -14.23 -9.17
CA PRO A 112 -8.00 -14.33 -9.73
C PRO A 112 -8.50 -12.95 -10.20
N GLU A 113 -9.62 -12.91 -10.89
CA GLU A 113 -10.21 -11.64 -11.37
C GLU A 113 -10.72 -10.77 -10.22
N LYS A 114 -11.00 -11.39 -9.08
CA LYS A 114 -11.48 -10.72 -7.87
C LYS A 114 -10.87 -11.35 -6.63
N ILE A 115 -10.45 -10.51 -5.67
CA ILE A 115 -10.02 -10.93 -4.34
C ILE A 115 -10.77 -10.15 -3.26
N LYS A 116 -10.77 -10.68 -2.04
CA LYS A 116 -11.10 -9.91 -0.85
C LYS A 116 -9.82 -9.41 -0.20
N ALA A 117 -9.84 -8.16 0.22
CA ALA A 117 -8.72 -7.51 0.91
C ALA A 117 -9.22 -6.64 2.07
N LEU A 118 -8.39 -6.41 3.05
CA LEU A 118 -8.66 -5.46 4.12
C LEU A 118 -8.43 -4.05 3.59
N GLN A 119 -9.43 -3.22 3.74
CA GLN A 119 -9.40 -1.79 3.45
C GLN A 119 -9.51 -1.01 4.75
N TRP A 120 -8.69 0.01 4.92
CA TRP A 120 -8.83 0.96 6.02
C TRP A 120 -8.23 2.31 5.61
N HIS A 121 -8.91 2.96 4.67
CA HIS A 121 -8.46 4.26 4.17
C HIS A 121 -9.64 5.19 3.88
N SER A 122 -9.41 6.47 4.10
CA SER A 122 -10.36 7.56 3.81
C SER A 122 -9.93 8.41 2.62
N TYR A 123 -8.79 8.10 2.01
CA TYR A 123 -8.24 8.84 0.88
C TYR A 123 -7.75 7.88 -0.21
N GLU A 124 -7.72 8.35 -1.44
CA GLU A 124 -7.36 7.58 -2.61
C GLU A 124 -6.50 8.39 -3.60
N VAL A 125 -5.73 7.70 -4.41
CA VAL A 125 -4.99 8.31 -5.52
C VAL A 125 -5.92 8.55 -6.70
N LYS A 126 -5.81 9.72 -7.35
CA LYS A 126 -6.47 10.09 -8.62
C LYS A 126 -5.52 10.76 -9.60
N ASN A 127 -6.01 10.99 -10.81
CA ASN A 127 -5.37 11.80 -11.85
C ASN A 127 -4.04 11.23 -12.37
N LEU A 128 -3.91 9.90 -12.43
CA LEU A 128 -2.75 9.24 -13.03
C LEU A 128 -2.94 8.91 -14.51
N GLU A 129 -4.10 9.20 -15.10
CA GLU A 129 -4.45 8.83 -16.48
C GLU A 129 -3.56 9.47 -17.54
N SER A 130 -3.03 10.65 -17.26
CA SER A 130 -2.14 11.38 -18.18
C SER A 130 -0.70 10.86 -18.15
N ASN A 131 -0.31 10.11 -17.13
CA ASN A 131 1.02 9.54 -17.02
C ASN A 131 1.10 8.21 -17.77
N ARG A 132 1.74 8.19 -18.94
CA ARG A 132 1.88 7.01 -19.80
C ARG A 132 2.72 5.89 -19.18
N ASP A 133 3.53 6.20 -18.18
CA ASP A 133 4.34 5.24 -17.44
C ASP A 133 3.54 4.51 -16.35
N VAL A 134 2.30 4.94 -16.08
CA VAL A 134 1.42 4.32 -15.10
C VAL A 134 0.45 3.34 -15.77
N THR A 135 0.37 2.14 -15.21
CA THR A 135 -0.60 1.12 -15.61
C THR A 135 -1.51 0.80 -14.44
N LEU A 136 -2.82 0.97 -14.62
CA LEU A 136 -3.85 0.57 -13.66
C LEU A 136 -4.04 -0.95 -13.72
N LEU A 137 -3.95 -1.64 -12.58
CA LEU A 137 -4.02 -3.11 -12.49
C LEU A 137 -5.27 -3.60 -11.76
N ALA A 138 -5.74 -2.87 -10.77
CA ALA A 138 -6.94 -3.24 -10.02
C ALA A 138 -7.70 -2.00 -9.51
N SER A 139 -9.01 -2.16 -9.34
CA SER A 139 -9.91 -1.16 -8.80
C SER A 139 -10.90 -1.79 -7.81
N SER A 140 -11.56 -0.98 -7.00
CA SER A 140 -12.77 -1.35 -6.27
C SER A 140 -13.98 -0.60 -6.82
N LYS A 141 -15.11 -0.73 -6.16
CA LYS A 141 -16.34 0.00 -6.53
C LYS A 141 -16.17 1.52 -6.39
N THR A 142 -15.39 1.96 -5.41
CA THR A 142 -15.23 3.38 -5.02
C THR A 142 -13.85 3.92 -5.34
N THR A 143 -12.79 3.12 -5.21
CA THR A 143 -11.41 3.52 -5.43
C THR A 143 -10.88 2.98 -6.75
N LYS A 144 -10.52 3.88 -7.65
CA LYS A 144 -10.00 3.52 -8.97
C LYS A 144 -8.63 2.86 -8.90
N TYR A 145 -7.70 3.45 -8.18
CA TYR A 145 -6.31 3.00 -8.10
C TYR A 145 -6.07 2.11 -6.88
N GLN A 146 -6.70 0.93 -6.85
CA GLN A 146 -6.43 -0.09 -5.82
C GLN A 146 -5.05 -0.72 -5.99
N ILE A 147 -4.64 -0.94 -7.24
CA ILE A 147 -3.27 -1.28 -7.61
C ILE A 147 -2.92 -0.52 -8.88
N PHE A 148 -1.80 0.15 -8.84
CA PHE A 148 -1.16 0.68 -10.04
C PHE A 148 0.33 0.36 -10.05
N LYS A 149 0.90 0.33 -11.25
CA LYS A 149 2.30 0.14 -11.49
C LYS A 149 2.87 1.35 -12.21
N TYR A 150 4.02 1.84 -11.78
CA TYR A 150 4.83 2.82 -12.49
C TYR A 150 5.99 2.11 -13.18
N GLN A 151 6.06 2.23 -14.51
CA GLN A 151 6.97 1.48 -15.37
C GLN A 151 6.92 -0.04 -15.09
N SER A 152 8.05 -0.72 -14.84
CA SER A 152 8.11 -2.16 -14.58
C SER A 152 8.54 -2.52 -13.15
N HIS A 153 8.86 -1.54 -12.30
CA HIS A 153 9.60 -1.77 -11.06
C HIS A 153 8.94 -1.22 -9.79
N ALA A 154 7.96 -0.33 -9.90
CA ALA A 154 7.32 0.25 -8.73
C ALA A 154 5.80 0.01 -8.74
N TYR A 155 5.27 -0.39 -7.59
CA TYR A 155 3.86 -0.72 -7.41
C TYR A 155 3.29 0.00 -6.20
N GLY A 156 2.11 0.61 -6.38
CA GLY A 156 1.27 1.11 -5.30
C GLY A 156 0.09 0.16 -5.09
N ILE A 157 -0.14 -0.25 -3.85
CA ILE A 157 -1.20 -1.17 -3.41
C ILE A 157 -1.94 -0.48 -2.27
N GLN A 158 -3.21 -0.13 -2.48
CA GLN A 158 -3.98 0.65 -1.51
C GLN A 158 -4.49 -0.18 -0.34
N PHE A 159 -4.79 -1.44 -0.57
CA PHE A 159 -5.34 -2.37 0.40
C PHE A 159 -4.26 -3.19 1.12
N HIS A 160 -4.70 -4.02 2.08
CA HIS A 160 -3.84 -4.91 2.86
C HIS A 160 -4.24 -6.38 2.69
N ILE A 161 -3.25 -7.21 2.39
CA ILE A 161 -3.33 -8.68 2.36
C ILE A 161 -2.26 -9.32 3.24
N GLU A 162 -1.37 -8.51 3.83
CA GLU A 162 -0.23 -8.88 4.67
C GLU A 162 -0.56 -8.84 6.17
N ILE A 163 -1.83 -9.02 6.52
CA ILE A 163 -2.34 -8.87 7.89
C ILE A 163 -2.03 -10.05 8.80
N LYS A 164 -2.00 -9.77 10.10
CA LYS A 164 -1.85 -10.73 11.20
C LYS A 164 -3.16 -10.82 12.02
N ASN A 165 -3.23 -11.81 12.92
CA ASN A 165 -4.38 -11.97 13.83
C ASN A 165 -4.65 -10.76 14.73
N THR A 166 -3.64 -9.96 15.00
CA THR A 166 -3.71 -8.77 15.87
C THR A 166 -3.94 -7.48 15.09
N THR A 167 -3.71 -7.46 13.76
CA THR A 167 -3.66 -6.24 12.97
C THR A 167 -4.86 -5.32 13.16
N VAL A 168 -6.10 -5.86 13.10
CA VAL A 168 -7.30 -5.04 13.24
C VAL A 168 -7.41 -4.44 14.64
N ASN A 169 -7.05 -5.21 15.67
CA ASN A 169 -7.06 -4.72 17.04
C ASN A 169 -5.93 -3.70 17.29
N ASP A 170 -4.73 -3.96 16.78
CA ASP A 170 -3.59 -3.06 16.91
C ASP A 170 -3.91 -1.70 16.25
N TRP A 171 -4.42 -1.72 15.03
CA TRP A 171 -4.82 -0.51 14.32
C TRP A 171 -6.05 0.18 14.95
N GLY A 172 -6.97 -0.60 15.50
CA GLY A 172 -8.14 -0.08 16.22
C GLY A 172 -7.79 0.67 17.51
N CYS A 173 -6.56 0.55 18.03
CA CYS A 173 -6.04 1.36 19.12
C CYS A 173 -5.55 2.74 18.66
N VAL A 174 -5.30 2.93 17.35
CA VAL A 174 -4.88 4.22 16.78
C VAL A 174 -6.09 5.15 16.67
N PRO A 175 -6.06 6.36 17.26
CA PRO A 175 -7.22 7.24 17.32
C PRO A 175 -7.84 7.56 15.97
N GLU A 176 -7.03 7.83 14.95
CA GLU A 176 -7.45 8.17 13.59
C GLU A 176 -8.23 7.02 12.92
N TYR A 177 -7.71 5.81 13.03
CA TYR A 177 -8.36 4.61 12.49
C TYR A 177 -9.66 4.28 13.24
N LYS A 178 -9.63 4.37 14.58
CA LYS A 178 -10.82 4.15 15.40
C LYS A 178 -11.90 5.16 15.06
N PHE A 179 -11.54 6.44 14.96
CA PHE A 179 -12.48 7.50 14.60
C PHE A 179 -13.13 7.24 13.24
N ALA A 180 -12.36 6.91 12.21
CA ALA A 180 -12.87 6.62 10.87
C ALA A 180 -13.84 5.41 10.87
N LEU A 181 -13.47 4.34 11.59
CA LEU A 181 -14.30 3.14 11.71
C LEU A 181 -15.63 3.44 12.44
N GLU A 182 -15.58 4.11 13.58
CA GLU A 182 -16.77 4.41 14.38
C GLU A 182 -17.68 5.46 13.73
N ALA A 183 -17.11 6.41 12.98
CA ALA A 183 -17.88 7.38 12.20
C ALA A 183 -18.71 6.70 11.10
N GLN A 184 -18.19 5.64 10.48
CA GLN A 184 -18.88 4.94 9.39
C GLN A 184 -19.84 3.85 9.88
N PHE A 185 -19.49 3.11 10.94
CA PHE A 185 -20.20 1.89 11.36
C PHE A 185 -20.73 1.94 12.80
N GLY A 186 -20.46 3.01 13.53
CA GLY A 186 -20.86 3.17 14.92
C GLY A 186 -19.91 2.51 15.92
N LYS A 187 -20.18 2.78 17.21
CA LYS A 187 -19.40 2.20 18.31
C LYS A 187 -19.50 0.67 18.31
N GLY A 188 -18.38 0.00 18.62
CA GLY A 188 -18.30 -1.46 18.67
C GLY A 188 -18.05 -2.14 17.31
N ALA A 189 -17.90 -1.37 16.25
CA ALA A 189 -17.63 -1.91 14.91
C ALA A 189 -16.31 -2.70 14.81
N LEU A 190 -15.34 -2.42 15.70
CA LEU A 190 -14.02 -3.05 15.69
C LEU A 190 -14.09 -4.57 15.86
N GLU A 191 -14.92 -5.05 16.80
CA GLU A 191 -15.06 -6.50 17.05
C GLU A 191 -15.61 -7.22 15.81
N LYS A 192 -16.61 -6.64 15.16
CA LYS A 192 -17.19 -7.20 13.92
C LYS A 192 -16.14 -7.23 12.80
N PHE A 193 -15.38 -6.15 12.66
CA PHE A 193 -14.34 -6.04 11.64
C PHE A 193 -13.19 -7.04 11.88
N ASP A 194 -12.73 -7.16 13.12
CA ASP A 194 -11.72 -8.15 13.51
C ASP A 194 -12.16 -9.59 13.19
N LYS A 195 -13.41 -9.93 13.53
CA LYS A 195 -13.98 -11.23 13.21
C LYS A 195 -14.02 -11.50 11.71
N GLU A 196 -14.46 -10.53 10.91
CA GLU A 196 -14.52 -10.66 9.45
C GLU A 196 -13.12 -10.77 8.84
N ALA A 197 -12.15 -9.99 9.33
CA ALA A 197 -10.75 -10.06 8.90
C ALA A 197 -10.16 -11.45 9.17
N LYS A 198 -10.38 -12.01 10.36
CA LYS A 198 -9.91 -13.37 10.73
C LYS A 198 -10.51 -14.44 9.83
N LEU A 199 -11.77 -14.34 9.45
CA LEU A 199 -12.43 -15.31 8.54
C LEU A 199 -11.80 -15.31 7.13
N ASN A 200 -11.28 -14.17 6.67
CA ASN A 200 -10.70 -14.02 5.33
C ASN A 200 -9.15 -14.06 5.33
N MET A 201 -8.52 -14.08 6.49
CA MET A 201 -7.07 -13.93 6.66
C MET A 201 -6.25 -14.97 5.90
N LYS A 202 -6.64 -16.24 5.98
CA LYS A 202 -5.93 -17.32 5.28
C LYS A 202 -5.82 -17.06 3.78
N GLN A 203 -6.89 -16.56 3.16
CA GLN A 203 -6.90 -16.25 1.73
C GLN A 203 -6.03 -15.03 1.43
N MET A 204 -6.14 -13.95 2.23
CA MET A 204 -5.32 -12.74 2.07
C MET A 204 -3.83 -13.06 2.21
N ASN A 205 -3.45 -13.79 3.26
CA ASN A 205 -2.05 -14.17 3.47
C ASN A 205 -1.49 -15.11 2.38
N ASN A 206 -2.34 -15.94 1.77
CA ASN A 206 -1.93 -16.70 0.59
C ASN A 206 -1.60 -15.78 -0.59
N PHE A 207 -2.41 -14.75 -0.84
CA PHE A 207 -2.11 -13.75 -1.88
C PHE A 207 -0.87 -12.93 -1.54
N SER A 208 -0.66 -12.56 -0.28
CA SER A 208 0.55 -11.89 0.17
C SER A 208 1.80 -12.75 -0.09
N THR A 209 1.73 -14.04 0.20
CA THR A 209 2.82 -14.99 -0.08
C THR A 209 3.12 -15.11 -1.58
N ILE A 210 2.08 -15.17 -2.42
CA ILE A 210 2.23 -15.21 -3.88
C ILE A 210 2.88 -13.91 -4.37
N LEU A 211 2.39 -12.75 -3.91
CA LEU A 211 2.94 -11.44 -4.25
C LEU A 211 4.43 -11.35 -3.90
N TYR A 212 4.77 -11.69 -2.66
CA TYR A 212 6.15 -11.68 -2.18
C TYR A 212 7.07 -12.59 -3.02
N SER A 213 6.62 -13.83 -3.26
CA SER A 213 7.40 -14.82 -4.03
C SER A 213 7.64 -14.34 -5.46
N LYS A 214 6.63 -13.75 -6.09
CA LYS A 214 6.77 -13.19 -7.44
C LYS A 214 7.63 -11.93 -7.46
N PHE A 215 7.46 -11.02 -6.49
CA PHE A 215 8.29 -9.84 -6.39
C PHE A 215 9.77 -10.20 -6.26
N LYS A 216 10.08 -11.14 -5.37
CA LYS A 216 11.43 -11.67 -5.19
C LYS A 216 12.01 -12.22 -6.49
N ARG A 217 11.29 -13.11 -7.16
CA ARG A 217 11.77 -13.79 -8.36
C ARG A 217 11.82 -12.91 -9.61
N GLU A 218 10.75 -12.14 -9.86
CA GLU A 218 10.56 -11.45 -11.14
C GLU A 218 11.14 -10.03 -11.15
N ILE A 219 11.09 -9.33 -10.01
CA ILE A 219 11.60 -7.96 -9.89
C ILE A 219 13.04 -7.96 -9.41
N LEU A 220 13.34 -8.67 -8.34
CA LEU A 220 14.69 -8.69 -7.75
C LEU A 220 15.59 -9.75 -8.39
N LYS A 221 15.01 -10.75 -9.07
CA LYS A 221 15.73 -11.84 -9.74
C LYS A 221 16.62 -12.68 -8.82
N ILE A 222 16.14 -12.92 -7.60
CA ILE A 222 16.81 -13.71 -6.56
C ILE A 222 15.92 -14.87 -6.07
#